data_d84d2a02cd9b28c8a53df585eea461a0
#
_entry.id   d84d2a02cd9b28c8a53df585eea461a0
#
_cell.length_a   1.000
_cell.length_b   1.000
_cell.length_c   1.000
_cell.angle_alpha   90.00
_cell.angle_beta   90.00
_cell.angle_gamma   90.00
#
_symmetry.space_group_name_H-M   'P 1'
#
loop_
_entity.id
_entity.type
_entity.pdbx_description
1 polymer ?
#
loop_
_entity_poly.entity_id
_entity_poly.type
_entity_poly.pdbx_seq_one_letter_code
_entity_poly.pdbx_strand_id
1 'polypeptide(L)'
;MRYEIKGTTMPALEITLDRGESVFTETSGMSWMTDNINMATGTRGGLGKIIGRAISGESLFLTTFKSTEDGARVVFTPDVPGQIIPVELKDGQDIIAQRDAFMCAEDGVDVKVHFRKKLGVGFFGGEGFVMQRLTGPGMIFAEIGGEVVEYDLERGEILKVNPGYVAMHEESVDYSLGMVGGVRNMFFGGEGLFVATLKGPGRVWLQTMPLQNLANSIMRYLPKPEIIEPTNEQKAADE
;
A
#
# COMPACT_ATOMS: atom_id res chain seq x y z
N MET A 1 4.27 21.16 9.41
CA MET A 1 5.12 19.96 9.31
C MET A 1 6.32 20.20 8.40
N ARG A 2 7.48 19.61 8.67
CA ARG A 2 8.69 19.61 7.82
C ARG A 2 9.15 18.15 7.66
N TYR A 3 9.79 17.81 6.56
CA TYR A 3 10.32 16.47 6.35
C TYR A 3 11.68 16.48 5.67
N GLU A 4 12.41 15.39 5.83
CA GLU A 4 13.69 15.13 5.17
C GLU A 4 13.78 13.64 4.80
N ILE A 5 14.17 13.33 3.57
CA ILE A 5 14.44 11.96 3.12
C ILE A 5 15.94 11.74 3.16
N LYS A 6 16.40 10.80 3.98
CA LYS A 6 17.80 10.48 4.23
C LYS A 6 18.16 9.14 3.62
N GLY A 7 19.18 9.10 2.79
CA GLY A 7 19.61 7.88 2.08
C GLY A 7 18.99 7.75 0.69
N THR A 8 19.35 6.70 -0.02
CA THR A 8 18.97 6.48 -1.43
C THR A 8 18.36 5.10 -1.67
N THR A 9 19.05 4.02 -1.28
CA THR A 9 18.60 2.64 -1.54
C THR A 9 17.61 2.12 -0.50
N MET A 10 17.85 2.48 0.77
CA MET A 10 16.97 2.21 1.93
C MET A 10 16.77 3.55 2.64
N PRO A 11 15.96 4.45 2.06
CA PRO A 11 15.81 5.79 2.61
C PRO A 11 15.00 5.77 3.91
N ALA A 12 15.24 6.79 4.76
CA ALA A 12 14.43 7.07 5.92
C ALA A 12 13.73 8.41 5.75
N LEU A 13 12.42 8.43 5.91
CA LEU A 13 11.62 9.65 5.97
C LEU A 13 11.57 10.13 7.41
N GLU A 14 12.29 11.21 7.73
CA GLU A 14 12.18 11.88 9.02
C GLU A 14 11.19 13.04 8.90
N ILE A 15 10.11 12.98 9.68
CA ILE A 15 9.11 14.05 9.77
C ILE A 15 9.27 14.77 11.10
N THR A 16 9.41 16.10 11.04
CA THR A 16 9.43 16.97 12.20
C THR A 16 8.08 17.65 12.33
N LEU A 17 7.45 17.47 13.49
CA LEU A 17 6.14 17.97 13.86
C LEU A 17 6.26 19.07 14.90
N ASP A 18 5.53 20.15 14.73
CA ASP A 18 5.33 21.15 15.77
C ASP A 18 4.11 20.77 16.64
N ARG A 19 3.96 21.38 17.81
CA ARG A 19 2.92 21.04 18.79
C ARG A 19 1.53 20.97 18.17
N GLY A 20 0.88 19.81 18.30
CA GLY A 20 -0.47 19.56 17.81
C GLY A 20 -0.55 19.06 16.39
N GLU A 21 0.53 19.15 15.60
CA GLU A 21 0.61 18.51 14.28
C GLU A 21 0.64 16.99 14.41
N SER A 22 0.13 16.32 13.40
CA SER A 22 0.08 14.86 13.39
C SER A 22 0.21 14.30 11.98
N VAL A 23 0.76 13.09 11.92
CA VAL A 23 0.79 12.21 10.75
C VAL A 23 0.22 10.87 11.11
N PHE A 24 -0.20 10.12 10.12
CA PHE A 24 -0.70 8.76 10.33
C PHE A 24 -0.18 7.79 9.28
N THR A 25 -0.19 6.52 9.64
CA THR A 25 0.12 5.40 8.75
C THR A 25 -0.87 4.26 8.98
N GLU A 26 -0.86 3.25 8.13
CA GLU A 26 -1.45 1.95 8.47
C GLU A 26 -0.68 1.30 9.63
N THR A 27 -1.26 0.28 10.24
CA THR A 27 -0.68 -0.38 11.42
C THR A 27 0.74 -0.87 11.11
N SER A 28 1.70 -0.55 12.01
CA SER A 28 3.11 -0.99 12.00
C SER A 28 4.10 -0.19 11.13
N GLY A 29 3.73 0.94 10.52
CA GLY A 29 4.61 1.68 9.60
C GLY A 29 5.73 2.52 10.23
N MET A 30 5.74 2.77 11.57
CA MET A 30 6.73 3.64 12.22
C MET A 30 7.98 2.85 12.62
N SER A 31 9.16 3.41 12.29
CA SER A 31 10.46 2.81 12.62
C SER A 31 11.01 3.28 13.96
N TRP A 32 11.03 4.61 14.22
CA TRP A 32 11.37 5.21 15.52
C TRP A 32 10.78 6.61 15.65
N MET A 33 10.68 7.10 16.87
CA MET A 33 10.19 8.44 17.18
C MET A 33 10.80 8.99 18.47
N THR A 34 10.70 10.30 18.68
CA THR A 34 11.02 10.94 19.94
C THR A 34 9.89 10.74 20.97
N ASP A 35 10.20 10.87 22.26
CA ASP A 35 9.29 10.58 23.38
C ASP A 35 8.14 11.62 23.53
N ASN A 36 8.25 12.76 22.87
CA ASN A 36 7.25 13.83 22.85
C ASN A 36 6.17 13.63 21.75
N ILE A 37 5.91 12.39 21.35
CA ILE A 37 4.84 12.00 20.43
C ILE A 37 3.86 11.06 21.11
N ASN A 38 2.57 11.41 21.06
CA ASN A 38 1.49 10.52 21.45
C ASN A 38 1.05 9.66 20.27
N MET A 39 1.04 8.34 20.46
CA MET A 39 0.60 7.38 19.48
C MET A 39 -0.80 6.86 19.83
N ALA A 40 -1.71 6.87 18.86
CA ALA A 40 -3.06 6.34 19.02
C ALA A 40 -3.45 5.50 17.80
N THR A 41 -3.82 4.25 18.03
CA THR A 41 -4.30 3.34 16.97
C THR A 41 -5.81 3.23 17.03
N GLY A 42 -6.45 3.34 15.88
CA GLY A 42 -7.91 3.25 15.76
C GLY A 42 -8.40 3.54 14.35
N THR A 43 -9.72 3.52 14.19
CA THR A 43 -10.35 3.97 12.94
C THR A 43 -10.51 5.49 12.97
N ARG A 44 -9.98 6.20 11.98
CA ARG A 44 -10.16 7.67 11.86
C ARG A 44 -11.61 8.00 11.51
N GLY A 45 -12.21 8.90 12.30
CA GLY A 45 -13.59 9.35 12.16
C GLY A 45 -14.40 9.03 13.42
N GLY A 46 -15.10 10.04 13.98
CA GLY A 46 -15.86 9.91 15.23
C GLY A 46 -16.85 8.74 15.24
N LEU A 47 -17.30 8.34 16.42
CA LEU A 47 -18.17 7.18 16.71
C LEU A 47 -19.30 6.93 15.67
N GLY A 48 -19.88 7.98 15.07
CA GLY A 48 -20.92 7.84 14.06
C GLY A 48 -20.44 7.33 12.68
N LYS A 49 -19.16 7.54 12.32
CA LYS A 49 -18.55 7.03 11.07
C LYS A 49 -18.01 5.61 11.23
N ILE A 50 -17.68 5.18 12.45
CA ILE A 50 -17.18 3.83 12.76
C ILE A 50 -18.24 2.78 12.45
N ILE A 51 -19.50 3.02 12.79
CA ILE A 51 -20.60 2.05 12.59
C ILE A 51 -20.88 1.83 11.09
N GLY A 52 -20.86 2.88 10.27
CA GLY A 52 -21.06 2.76 8.81
C GLY A 52 -19.92 2.02 8.11
N ARG A 53 -18.66 2.27 8.50
CA ARG A 53 -17.47 1.62 7.92
C ARG A 53 -17.26 0.18 8.37
N ALA A 54 -17.62 -0.16 9.62
CA ALA A 54 -17.56 -1.53 10.11
C ALA A 54 -18.54 -2.47 9.40
N ILE A 55 -19.67 -1.93 8.92
CA ILE A 55 -20.69 -2.70 8.17
C ILE A 55 -20.25 -2.95 6.71
N SER A 56 -19.48 -2.03 6.11
CA SER A 56 -18.99 -2.18 4.73
C SER A 56 -17.71 -3.02 4.62
N GLY A 57 -17.10 -3.46 5.74
CA GLY A 57 -15.83 -4.19 5.74
C GLY A 57 -14.60 -3.34 5.37
N GLU A 58 -14.73 -2.01 5.40
CA GLU A 58 -13.73 -1.03 4.94
C GLU A 58 -12.97 -0.36 6.09
N SER A 59 -12.95 -0.94 7.30
CA SER A 59 -12.23 -0.33 8.42
C SER A 59 -10.71 -0.50 8.24
N LEU A 60 -10.06 0.57 7.82
CA LEU A 60 -8.60 0.68 7.89
C LEU A 60 -8.22 1.02 9.34
N PHE A 61 -7.39 0.19 9.95
CA PHE A 61 -6.77 0.51 11.23
C PHE A 61 -5.57 1.39 10.97
N LEU A 62 -5.64 2.63 11.43
CA LEU A 62 -4.61 3.64 11.25
C LEU A 62 -3.98 3.99 12.59
N THR A 63 -2.69 4.21 12.60
CA THR A 63 -1.96 4.72 13.75
C THR A 63 -1.60 6.18 13.52
N THR A 64 -2.06 7.05 14.40
CA THR A 64 -1.79 8.50 14.36
C THR A 64 -0.69 8.83 15.36
N PHE A 65 0.30 9.62 14.92
CA PHE A 65 1.42 10.14 15.69
C PHE A 65 1.22 11.65 15.85
N LYS A 66 0.87 12.10 17.05
CA LYS A 66 0.59 13.51 17.34
C LYS A 66 1.63 14.08 18.26
N SER A 67 2.24 15.20 17.86
CA SER A 67 3.23 15.90 18.68
C SER A 67 2.60 16.59 19.88
N THR A 68 3.27 16.50 21.03
CA THR A 68 2.94 17.24 22.27
C THR A 68 3.75 18.51 22.43
N GLU A 69 4.87 18.65 21.67
CA GLU A 69 5.80 19.77 21.74
C GLU A 69 6.35 20.10 20.35
N ASP A 70 6.94 21.27 20.17
CA ASP A 70 7.57 21.66 18.91
C ASP A 70 8.84 20.83 18.66
N GLY A 71 9.07 20.47 17.39
CA GLY A 71 10.27 19.77 16.97
C GLY A 71 10.29 18.26 17.28
N ALA A 72 9.15 17.65 17.59
CA ALA A 72 9.01 16.20 17.73
C ALA A 72 9.28 15.50 16.39
N ARG A 73 9.93 14.33 16.43
CA ARG A 73 10.31 13.60 15.21
C ARG A 73 9.74 12.20 15.20
N VAL A 74 9.18 11.84 14.06
CA VAL A 74 8.78 10.45 13.74
C VAL A 74 9.44 10.04 12.43
N VAL A 75 9.90 8.81 12.35
CA VAL A 75 10.64 8.29 11.20
C VAL A 75 9.98 7.03 10.67
N PHE A 76 9.86 6.98 9.34
CA PHE A 76 9.34 5.85 8.57
C PHE A 76 10.42 5.35 7.62
N THR A 77 10.50 4.05 7.43
CA THR A 77 11.40 3.41 6.47
C THR A 77 10.63 2.43 5.62
N PRO A 78 10.94 2.31 4.32
CA PRO A 78 10.26 1.34 3.47
C PRO A 78 10.63 -0.10 3.85
N ASP A 79 9.71 -1.03 3.59
CA ASP A 79 9.90 -2.45 3.85
C ASP A 79 10.93 -3.12 2.93
N VAL A 80 11.15 -2.53 1.76
CA VAL A 80 12.08 -3.05 0.74
C VAL A 80 12.99 -1.93 0.22
N PRO A 81 14.17 -2.26 -0.35
CA PRO A 81 14.98 -1.28 -1.05
C PRO A 81 14.16 -0.54 -2.11
N GLY A 82 14.27 0.80 -2.11
CA GLY A 82 13.45 1.59 -3.02
C GLY A 82 13.53 3.09 -2.77
N GLN A 83 12.45 3.78 -3.08
CA GLN A 83 12.36 5.23 -3.01
C GLN A 83 11.14 5.68 -2.20
N ILE A 84 11.20 6.88 -1.64
CA ILE A 84 10.07 7.55 -1.00
C ILE A 84 9.67 8.74 -1.87
N ILE A 85 8.42 8.79 -2.29
CA ILE A 85 7.89 9.85 -3.16
C ILE A 85 6.93 10.71 -2.33
N PRO A 86 7.29 11.98 -2.04
CA PRO A 86 6.37 12.93 -1.44
C PRO A 86 5.42 13.50 -2.49
N VAL A 87 4.11 13.53 -2.21
CA VAL A 87 3.10 14.12 -3.06
C VAL A 87 2.23 15.06 -2.23
N GLU A 88 2.15 16.33 -2.63
CA GLU A 88 1.25 17.30 -2.04
C GLU A 88 -0.11 17.24 -2.74
N LEU A 89 -1.16 16.99 -1.98
CA LEU A 89 -2.54 16.98 -2.45
C LEU A 89 -3.25 18.27 -2.07
N LYS A 90 -3.85 18.92 -3.05
CA LYS A 90 -4.76 20.05 -2.82
C LYS A 90 -6.09 19.57 -2.26
N ASP A 91 -6.90 20.47 -1.74
CA ASP A 91 -8.24 20.17 -1.27
C ASP A 91 -9.08 19.50 -2.36
N GLY A 92 -9.61 18.32 -2.06
CA GLY A 92 -10.39 17.49 -2.99
C GLY A 92 -9.59 16.83 -4.12
N GLN A 93 -8.26 16.97 -4.15
CA GLN A 93 -7.43 16.23 -5.11
C GLN A 93 -7.22 14.80 -4.66
N ASP A 94 -7.37 13.86 -5.59
CA ASP A 94 -7.24 12.43 -5.35
C ASP A 94 -6.02 11.83 -6.04
N ILE A 95 -5.36 10.92 -5.34
CA ILE A 95 -4.42 9.92 -5.88
C ILE A 95 -4.93 8.53 -5.52
N ILE A 96 -4.84 7.61 -6.47
CA ILE A 96 -5.14 6.19 -6.24
C ILE A 96 -3.82 5.46 -6.09
N ALA A 97 -3.57 4.89 -4.93
CA ALA A 97 -2.33 4.18 -4.62
C ALA A 97 -2.60 2.71 -4.29
N GLN A 98 -1.68 1.83 -4.66
CA GLN A 98 -1.67 0.48 -4.11
C GLN A 98 -1.44 0.56 -2.60
N ARG A 99 -2.10 -0.32 -1.83
CA ARG A 99 -2.01 -0.31 -0.37
C ARG A 99 -0.56 -0.35 0.12
N ASP A 100 0.26 -1.25 -0.46
CA ASP A 100 1.66 -1.44 -0.08
C ASP A 100 2.54 -0.24 -0.52
N ALA A 101 2.02 0.69 -1.33
CA ALA A 101 2.72 1.92 -1.69
C ALA A 101 2.37 3.10 -0.76
N PHE A 102 1.40 2.96 0.15
CA PHE A 102 1.07 4.00 1.11
C PHE A 102 1.95 3.88 2.36
N MET A 103 2.87 4.80 2.56
CA MET A 103 3.72 4.85 3.74
C MET A 103 3.06 5.63 4.89
N CYS A 104 2.80 6.92 4.71
CA CYS A 104 2.14 7.78 5.71
C CYS A 104 1.57 9.04 5.07
N ALA A 105 0.76 9.78 5.83
CA ALA A 105 0.19 11.05 5.40
C ALA A 105 -0.03 12.03 6.56
N GLU A 106 -0.16 13.32 6.21
CA GLU A 106 -0.66 14.35 7.12
C GLU A 106 -2.11 14.12 7.53
N ASP A 107 -2.48 14.63 8.70
CA ASP A 107 -3.82 14.46 9.30
C ASP A 107 -4.98 14.97 8.42
N GLY A 108 -4.74 15.92 7.53
CA GLY A 108 -5.73 16.45 6.58
C GLY A 108 -6.15 15.46 5.49
N VAL A 109 -5.34 14.44 5.20
CA VAL A 109 -5.60 13.47 4.14
C VAL A 109 -6.64 12.43 4.59
N ASP A 110 -7.63 12.16 3.74
CA ASP A 110 -8.59 11.05 3.92
C ASP A 110 -8.14 9.83 3.11
N VAL A 111 -8.26 8.63 3.70
CA VAL A 111 -7.86 7.35 3.09
C VAL A 111 -9.06 6.42 3.06
N LYS A 112 -9.38 5.90 1.86
CA LYS A 112 -10.48 4.95 1.66
C LYS A 112 -10.06 3.81 0.74
N VAL A 113 -10.60 2.63 0.95
CA VAL A 113 -10.50 1.56 -0.05
C VAL A 113 -11.24 2.01 -1.31
N HIS A 114 -10.50 2.08 -2.42
CA HIS A 114 -11.06 2.43 -3.73
C HIS A 114 -11.49 1.19 -4.50
N PHE A 115 -10.66 0.15 -4.46
CA PHE A 115 -10.88 -1.08 -5.20
C PHE A 115 -10.23 -2.26 -4.51
N ARG A 116 -10.93 -3.40 -4.42
CA ARG A 116 -10.37 -4.65 -3.88
C ARG A 116 -10.72 -5.81 -4.81
N LYS A 117 -9.73 -6.63 -5.16
CA LYS A 117 -9.94 -7.85 -5.95
C LYS A 117 -9.08 -8.99 -5.41
N LYS A 118 -9.72 -10.14 -5.14
CA LYS A 118 -9.01 -11.37 -4.81
C LYS A 118 -8.48 -11.96 -6.12
N LEU A 119 -7.16 -12.07 -6.27
CA LEU A 119 -6.49 -12.54 -7.48
C LEU A 119 -5.98 -14.00 -7.37
N GLY A 120 -6.51 -14.79 -6.41
CA GLY A 120 -6.06 -16.16 -6.11
C GLY A 120 -5.12 -16.23 -4.91
N VAL A 121 -4.84 -17.46 -4.43
CA VAL A 121 -4.12 -17.74 -3.18
C VAL A 121 -2.63 -17.49 -3.35
N GLY A 122 -2.02 -16.96 -4.19
CA GLY A 122 -0.59 -16.66 -4.35
C GLY A 122 -0.30 -15.20 -4.69
N PHE A 123 -1.36 -14.41 -4.97
CA PHE A 123 -1.22 -13.01 -5.33
C PHE A 123 -1.59 -12.12 -4.15
N PHE A 124 -0.68 -11.22 -3.75
CA PHE A 124 -0.89 -10.17 -2.75
C PHE A 124 -1.31 -10.68 -1.35
N GLY A 125 -0.81 -11.86 -0.94
CA GLY A 125 -1.19 -12.44 0.35
C GLY A 125 -2.68 -12.77 0.44
N GLY A 126 -3.19 -13.05 1.63
CA GLY A 126 -4.60 -13.39 1.85
C GLY A 126 -5.60 -12.26 1.61
N GLU A 127 -5.15 -10.99 1.58
CA GLU A 127 -6.00 -9.81 1.44
C GLU A 127 -6.35 -9.46 -0.02
N GLY A 128 -5.56 -9.96 -0.98
CA GLY A 128 -5.72 -9.66 -2.41
C GLY A 128 -5.15 -8.30 -2.80
N PHE A 129 -5.39 -7.90 -4.05
CA PHE A 129 -4.98 -6.61 -4.59
C PHE A 129 -5.92 -5.50 -4.10
N VAL A 130 -5.37 -4.50 -3.42
CA VAL A 130 -6.12 -3.38 -2.84
C VAL A 130 -5.55 -2.07 -3.36
N MET A 131 -6.41 -1.23 -3.94
CA MET A 131 -6.12 0.17 -4.24
C MET A 131 -6.85 1.07 -3.27
N GLN A 132 -6.20 2.13 -2.85
CA GLN A 132 -6.71 3.12 -1.91
C GLN A 132 -6.83 4.47 -2.60
N ARG A 133 -7.87 5.21 -2.27
CA ARG A 133 -8.04 6.61 -2.63
C ARG A 133 -7.51 7.47 -1.50
N LEU A 134 -6.57 8.33 -1.82
CA LEU A 134 -5.96 9.30 -0.93
C LEU A 134 -6.45 10.67 -1.36
N THR A 135 -7.25 11.33 -0.53
CA THR A 135 -7.87 12.64 -0.84
C THR A 135 -7.26 13.71 0.04
N GLY A 136 -6.74 14.78 -0.56
CA GLY A 136 -6.23 15.97 0.13
C GLY A 136 -7.28 16.80 0.86
N PRO A 137 -6.86 17.80 1.61
CA PRO A 137 -5.55 18.45 1.53
C PRO A 137 -4.48 17.80 2.44
N GLY A 138 -3.22 17.86 2.00
CA GLY A 138 -2.05 17.50 2.80
C GLY A 138 -1.01 16.69 2.03
N MET A 139 0.11 16.43 2.70
CA MET A 139 1.19 15.61 2.16
C MET A 139 0.89 14.13 2.33
N ILE A 140 1.14 13.36 1.29
CA ILE A 140 1.26 11.90 1.36
C ILE A 140 2.71 11.49 1.03
N PHE A 141 3.14 10.39 1.60
CA PHE A 141 4.42 9.77 1.29
C PHE A 141 4.16 8.36 0.82
N ALA A 142 4.59 8.09 -0.41
CA ALA A 142 4.49 6.76 -1.00
C ALA A 142 5.84 6.07 -0.96
N GLU A 143 5.86 4.78 -0.60
CA GLU A 143 7.04 3.91 -0.75
C GLU A 143 6.96 3.14 -2.05
N ILE A 144 8.07 3.17 -2.79
CA ILE A 144 8.19 2.54 -4.10
C ILE A 144 9.29 1.49 -4.03
N GLY A 145 8.94 0.24 -4.26
CA GLY A 145 9.94 -0.84 -4.30
C GLY A 145 10.83 -0.77 -5.54
N GLY A 146 12.14 -0.70 -5.35
CA GLY A 146 13.12 -0.48 -6.40
C GLY A 146 13.14 0.96 -6.90
N GLU A 147 13.16 1.15 -8.22
CA GLU A 147 13.14 2.45 -8.88
C GLU A 147 11.72 2.84 -9.28
N VAL A 148 11.43 4.15 -9.23
CA VAL A 148 10.18 4.69 -9.77
C VAL A 148 10.33 4.95 -11.28
N VAL A 149 9.29 4.58 -12.04
CA VAL A 149 9.16 4.92 -13.46
C VAL A 149 7.83 5.64 -13.65
N GLU A 150 7.89 6.88 -14.13
CA GLU A 150 6.71 7.71 -14.32
C GLU A 150 6.30 7.77 -15.79
N TYR A 151 5.00 7.71 -16.04
CA TYR A 151 4.41 7.93 -17.37
C TYR A 151 3.30 8.97 -17.28
N ASP A 152 3.37 10.00 -18.10
CA ASP A 152 2.27 10.94 -18.34
C ASP A 152 1.50 10.45 -19.58
N LEU A 153 0.40 9.72 -19.32
CA LEU A 153 -0.41 9.17 -20.41
C LEU A 153 -1.26 10.26 -21.07
N GLU A 154 -1.23 10.31 -22.39
CA GLU A 154 -2.10 11.17 -23.17
C GLU A 154 -3.56 10.66 -23.18
N ARG A 155 -4.50 11.51 -23.59
CA ARG A 155 -5.92 11.12 -23.71
C ARG A 155 -6.10 9.93 -24.63
N GLY A 156 -6.57 8.82 -24.08
CA GLY A 156 -6.84 7.57 -24.81
C GLY A 156 -5.62 6.68 -24.98
N GLU A 157 -4.43 7.12 -24.56
CA GLU A 157 -3.25 6.26 -24.48
C GLU A 157 -3.47 5.13 -23.48
N ILE A 158 -3.03 3.93 -23.83
CA ILE A 158 -3.26 2.72 -23.04
C ILE A 158 -1.91 2.09 -22.69
N LEU A 159 -1.68 1.93 -21.38
CA LEU A 159 -0.55 1.19 -20.82
C LEU A 159 -1.07 -0.11 -20.19
N LYS A 160 -0.48 -1.25 -20.55
CA LYS A 160 -0.78 -2.55 -19.93
C LYS A 160 0.37 -2.97 -19.02
N VAL A 161 0.06 -3.26 -17.77
CA VAL A 161 1.04 -3.49 -16.72
C VAL A 161 0.64 -4.71 -15.89
N ASN A 162 1.62 -5.49 -15.40
CA ASN A 162 1.33 -6.45 -14.34
C ASN A 162 0.89 -5.66 -13.09
N PRO A 163 -0.25 -6.00 -12.45
CA PRO A 163 -0.85 -5.18 -11.39
C PRO A 163 0.10 -4.82 -10.25
N GLY A 164 0.99 -5.73 -9.86
CA GLY A 164 1.97 -5.49 -8.79
C GLY A 164 2.97 -4.37 -9.07
N TYR A 165 3.18 -4.02 -10.34
CA TYR A 165 4.09 -2.93 -10.71
C TYR A 165 3.43 -1.55 -10.66
N VAL A 166 2.10 -1.46 -10.53
CA VAL A 166 1.41 -0.17 -10.39
C VAL A 166 1.48 0.27 -8.93
N ALA A 167 2.26 1.30 -8.64
CA ALA A 167 2.34 1.86 -7.29
C ALA A 167 1.20 2.86 -7.05
N MET A 168 1.02 3.82 -7.94
CA MET A 168 -0.08 4.80 -7.86
C MET A 168 -0.39 5.42 -9.22
N HIS A 169 -1.54 6.08 -9.31
CA HIS A 169 -1.93 6.85 -10.48
C HIS A 169 -2.86 8.01 -10.09
N GLU A 170 -2.94 9.03 -10.93
CA GLU A 170 -3.94 10.10 -10.79
C GLU A 170 -5.35 9.56 -11.00
N GLU A 171 -6.36 10.20 -10.37
CA GLU A 171 -7.78 9.82 -10.52
C GLU A 171 -8.28 9.89 -11.97
N SER A 172 -7.70 10.77 -12.78
CA SER A 172 -8.03 10.93 -14.20
C SER A 172 -7.69 9.72 -15.07
N VAL A 173 -6.82 8.83 -14.59
CA VAL A 173 -6.46 7.58 -15.26
C VAL A 173 -7.52 6.53 -15.02
N ASP A 174 -8.15 6.03 -16.08
CA ASP A 174 -9.09 4.92 -16.01
C ASP A 174 -8.33 3.60 -15.80
N TYR A 175 -8.55 2.96 -14.65
CA TYR A 175 -7.90 1.72 -14.24
C TYR A 175 -8.85 0.54 -14.34
N SER A 176 -8.46 -0.48 -15.08
CA SER A 176 -9.20 -1.74 -15.11
C SER A 176 -8.28 -2.95 -14.97
N LEU A 177 -8.79 -4.01 -14.35
CA LEU A 177 -8.06 -5.24 -14.09
C LEU A 177 -8.74 -6.41 -14.79
N GLY A 178 -8.07 -6.99 -15.78
CA GLY A 178 -8.55 -8.10 -16.59
C GLY A 178 -7.62 -9.32 -16.55
N MET A 179 -8.16 -10.49 -16.87
CA MET A 179 -7.36 -11.68 -17.18
C MET A 179 -6.96 -11.68 -18.65
N VAL A 180 -5.67 -11.93 -18.91
CA VAL A 180 -5.17 -12.15 -20.27
C VAL A 180 -5.16 -13.65 -20.56
N GLY A 181 -5.92 -14.05 -21.58
CA GLY A 181 -5.86 -15.40 -22.12
C GLY A 181 -7.17 -16.17 -21.99
N GLY A 182 -7.52 -16.88 -23.06
CA GLY A 182 -8.60 -17.88 -23.05
C GLY A 182 -8.21 -19.09 -22.17
N VAL A 183 -9.18 -19.96 -21.91
CA VAL A 183 -9.08 -21.16 -21.05
C VAL A 183 -7.82 -22.03 -21.31
N ARG A 184 -7.23 -21.95 -22.49
CA ARG A 184 -6.00 -22.67 -22.85
C ARG A 184 -4.76 -22.19 -22.09
N ASN A 185 -4.62 -20.90 -21.78
CA ASN A 185 -3.44 -20.37 -21.07
C ASN A 185 -3.49 -20.63 -19.57
N MET A 186 -4.66 -20.87 -18.99
CA MET A 186 -4.82 -21.32 -17.60
C MET A 186 -4.19 -22.68 -17.34
N PHE A 187 -4.16 -23.58 -18.34
CA PHE A 187 -3.61 -24.93 -18.17
C PHE A 187 -2.09 -25.02 -18.27
N PHE A 188 -1.42 -24.06 -18.90
CA PHE A 188 0.03 -24.10 -19.13
C PHE A 188 0.84 -23.15 -18.23
N GLY A 189 0.20 -22.23 -17.48
CA GLY A 189 0.87 -21.22 -16.63
C GLY A 189 0.57 -21.34 -15.12
N GLY A 190 -0.30 -22.25 -14.69
CA GLY A 190 -0.60 -22.52 -13.27
C GLY A 190 -1.36 -21.41 -12.54
N GLU A 191 -1.25 -20.15 -12.97
CA GLU A 191 -1.93 -18.98 -12.39
C GLU A 191 -2.36 -18.04 -13.51
N GLY A 192 -3.63 -17.61 -13.50
CA GLY A 192 -4.14 -16.68 -14.50
C GLY A 192 -3.32 -15.39 -14.54
N LEU A 193 -2.80 -15.02 -15.70
CA LEU A 193 -2.07 -13.76 -15.87
C LEU A 193 -3.06 -12.59 -15.80
N PHE A 194 -3.03 -11.86 -14.70
CA PHE A 194 -3.78 -10.61 -14.57
C PHE A 194 -2.98 -9.46 -15.18
N VAL A 195 -3.69 -8.56 -15.87
CA VAL A 195 -3.12 -7.35 -16.44
C VAL A 195 -3.97 -6.16 -16.04
N ALA A 196 -3.32 -5.15 -15.47
CA ALA A 196 -3.88 -3.83 -15.28
C ALA A 196 -3.82 -3.11 -16.63
N THR A 197 -4.92 -2.49 -17.01
CA THR A 197 -5.01 -1.58 -18.15
C THR A 197 -5.24 -0.18 -17.60
N LEU A 198 -4.29 0.71 -17.85
CA LEU A 198 -4.31 2.12 -17.47
C LEU A 198 -4.55 2.93 -18.72
N LYS A 199 -5.60 3.76 -18.74
CA LYS A 199 -5.94 4.61 -19.88
C LYS A 199 -5.94 6.06 -19.45
N GLY A 200 -5.10 6.86 -20.09
CA GLY A 200 -5.00 8.30 -19.88
C GLY A 200 -6.23 9.10 -20.26
N PRO A 201 -6.29 10.36 -19.85
CA PRO A 201 -5.13 11.16 -19.50
C PRO A 201 -4.75 11.06 -18.01
N GLY A 202 -3.45 11.25 -17.71
CA GLY A 202 -2.95 11.41 -16.33
C GLY A 202 -1.65 10.67 -16.07
N ARG A 203 -1.07 10.94 -14.90
CA ARG A 203 0.20 10.37 -14.49
C ARG A 203 0.03 9.03 -13.80
N VAL A 204 0.98 8.13 -14.08
CA VAL A 204 1.10 6.79 -13.49
C VAL A 204 2.51 6.63 -12.94
N TRP A 205 2.64 6.13 -11.71
CA TRP A 205 3.91 5.75 -11.09
C TRP A 205 4.01 4.24 -10.99
N LEU A 206 5.03 3.69 -11.60
CA LEU A 206 5.34 2.27 -11.55
C LEU A 206 6.57 2.02 -10.68
N GLN A 207 6.61 0.84 -10.07
CA GLN A 207 7.72 0.34 -9.26
C GLN A 207 8.43 -0.82 -9.96
N THR A 208 9.76 -0.88 -9.87
CA THR A 208 10.53 -1.95 -10.54
C THR A 208 10.66 -3.21 -9.70
N MET A 209 10.43 -3.13 -8.38
CA MET A 209 10.54 -4.27 -7.47
C MET A 209 9.33 -4.35 -6.52
N PRO A 210 8.16 -4.82 -7.00
CA PRO A 210 7.03 -5.09 -6.10
C PRO A 210 7.40 -6.05 -4.97
N LEU A 211 6.95 -5.76 -3.73
CA LEU A 211 7.22 -6.58 -2.54
C LEU A 211 6.93 -8.07 -2.79
N GLN A 212 5.85 -8.37 -3.49
CA GLN A 212 5.48 -9.74 -3.84
C GLN A 212 6.54 -10.46 -4.70
N ASN A 213 7.16 -9.75 -5.64
CA ASN A 213 8.21 -10.36 -6.48
C ASN A 213 9.44 -10.71 -5.65
N LEU A 214 9.80 -9.86 -4.69
CA LEU A 214 10.87 -10.14 -3.73
C LEU A 214 10.51 -11.35 -2.86
N ALA A 215 9.31 -11.36 -2.27
CA ALA A 215 8.81 -12.48 -1.46
C ALA A 215 8.83 -13.80 -2.26
N ASN A 216 8.31 -13.82 -3.48
CA ASN A 216 8.30 -14.98 -4.35
C ASN A 216 9.74 -15.45 -4.71
N SER A 217 10.67 -14.52 -4.86
CA SER A 217 12.07 -14.84 -5.12
C SER A 217 12.72 -15.52 -3.92
N ILE A 218 12.47 -15.01 -2.72
CA ILE A 218 12.99 -15.59 -1.45
C ILE A 218 12.36 -16.98 -1.21
N MET A 219 11.06 -17.13 -1.40
CA MET A 219 10.34 -18.39 -1.17
C MET A 219 10.89 -19.57 -1.98
N ARG A 220 11.50 -19.34 -3.15
CA ARG A 220 12.13 -20.40 -3.94
C ARG A 220 13.34 -21.05 -3.27
N TYR A 221 13.98 -20.35 -2.35
CA TYR A 221 15.17 -20.81 -1.62
C TYR A 221 14.86 -21.29 -0.20
N LEU A 222 13.62 -21.10 0.27
CA LEU A 222 13.21 -21.64 1.56
C LEU A 222 12.91 -23.14 1.47
N PRO A 223 13.24 -23.95 2.50
CA PRO A 223 12.82 -25.33 2.56
C PRO A 223 11.29 -25.39 2.49
N LYS A 224 10.78 -26.32 1.69
CA LYS A 224 9.33 -26.56 1.66
C LYS A 224 8.88 -26.99 3.06
N PRO A 225 7.77 -26.43 3.60
CA PRO A 225 7.22 -26.91 4.87
C PRO A 225 6.96 -28.42 4.75
N GLU A 226 7.54 -29.22 5.64
CA GLU A 226 7.17 -30.62 5.79
C GLU A 226 5.70 -30.64 6.21
N ILE A 227 4.85 -31.22 5.39
CA ILE A 227 3.47 -31.53 5.77
C ILE A 227 3.60 -32.67 6.79
N ILE A 228 3.55 -32.32 8.08
CA ILE A 228 3.43 -33.32 9.15
C ILE A 228 2.02 -33.90 8.98
N GLU A 229 1.94 -35.06 8.33
CA GLU A 229 0.68 -35.81 8.31
C GLU A 229 0.27 -36.10 9.77
N PRO A 230 -0.99 -35.84 10.15
CA PRO A 230 -1.46 -36.14 11.50
C PRO A 230 -1.21 -37.62 11.79
N THR A 231 -0.56 -37.90 12.90
CA THR A 231 -0.28 -39.28 13.35
C THR A 231 -1.59 -40.02 13.54
N ASN A 232 -1.55 -41.34 13.38
CA ASN A 232 -2.74 -42.21 13.54
C ASN A 232 -3.46 -42.02 14.89
N GLU A 233 -2.75 -41.53 15.93
CA GLU A 233 -3.33 -41.19 17.22
C GLU A 233 -4.21 -39.92 17.20
N GLN A 234 -3.88 -38.96 16.33
CA GLN A 234 -4.71 -37.74 16.17
C GLN A 234 -5.96 -37.99 15.32
N LYS A 235 -5.88 -38.95 14.38
CA LYS A 235 -7.05 -39.38 13.59
C LYS A 235 -8.06 -40.20 14.41
N ALA A 236 -7.58 -40.89 15.46
CA ALA A 236 -8.45 -41.70 16.35
C ALA A 236 -9.12 -40.86 17.48
N ALA A 237 -8.73 -39.60 17.65
CA ALA A 237 -9.33 -38.72 18.64
C ALA A 237 -10.48 -37.83 18.07
N ASP A 238 -10.61 -37.78 16.73
CA ASP A 238 -11.66 -37.03 16.02
C ASP A 238 -12.81 -37.94 15.50
N GLU A 239 -12.77 -39.26 15.79
CA GLU A 239 -13.86 -40.21 15.62
C GLU A 239 -14.56 -40.50 16.99
#